data_95120192d3c5fec105c9ec3d39c0386a
#
_entry.id   95120192d3c5fec105c9ec3d39c0386a
#
_cell.length_a   1.000
_cell.length_b   1.000
_cell.length_c   1.000
_cell.angle_alpha   90.00
_cell.angle_beta   90.00
_cell.angle_gamma   90.00
#
_symmetry.space_group_name_H-M   'P 1'
#
loop_
_entity.id
_entity.type
_entity.pdbx_description
1 polymer ?
#
loop_
_entity_poly.entity_id
_entity_poly.type
_entity_poly.pdbx_seq_one_letter_code
_entity_poly.pdbx_strand_id
1 'polypeptide(L)'
;EKTKWKESTEMSQTTITLLFLVFTIISFILEKIPLGLTASICAIGLTLTGVVDATTTFSQYVNSNVILCVGMFVVGQALFETGMANKIGGLVTKFARTEKTLIIAIMVIVGVMSGFLSNTGTAAVLIPVVCGIADESGYSRSRLLMPLVFAAALGGNLSIIGAPGNLMGVNALQEMGLSTSFFMYAPVGVPMLLIGILYFVLIGYKFLPDGKNISGAALEDQQDFSHVPKWKQTVSLVVLILVILAMIFEKE
;
A
#
# COMPACT_ATOMS: atom_id res chain seq x y z
N GLU A 1 2.27 -28.29 -49.03
CA GLU A 1 2.43 -26.87 -49.46
C GLU A 1 1.44 -25.91 -48.84
N LYS A 2 0.37 -26.39 -48.17
CA LYS A 2 -0.62 -25.58 -47.45
C LYS A 2 -0.23 -25.19 -46.02
N THR A 3 0.85 -25.74 -45.46
CA THR A 3 1.28 -25.50 -44.06
C THR A 3 2.27 -24.34 -43.91
N LYS A 4 2.87 -23.89 -44.99
CA LYS A 4 3.94 -22.87 -44.97
C LYS A 4 3.43 -21.41 -45.06
N TRP A 5 2.16 -21.19 -45.37
CA TRP A 5 1.57 -19.84 -45.51
C TRP A 5 0.85 -19.34 -44.26
N LYS A 6 0.77 -20.15 -43.20
CA LYS A 6 0.10 -19.78 -41.95
C LYS A 6 1.03 -19.14 -40.91
N GLU A 7 2.34 -19.19 -41.16
CA GLU A 7 3.36 -18.70 -40.19
C GLU A 7 3.75 -17.22 -40.36
N SER A 8 3.25 -16.52 -41.39
CA SER A 8 3.78 -15.19 -41.74
C SER A 8 2.90 -14.00 -41.39
N THR A 9 1.77 -14.20 -40.67
CA THR A 9 0.86 -13.06 -40.34
C THR A 9 0.28 -13.11 -38.93
N GLU A 10 0.57 -14.13 -38.13
CA GLU A 10 0.21 -14.11 -36.71
C GLU A 10 1.32 -13.42 -35.94
N MET A 11 1.03 -12.22 -35.44
CA MET A 11 1.93 -11.56 -34.46
C MET A 11 2.23 -12.57 -33.35
N SER A 12 3.50 -12.76 -33.04
CA SER A 12 3.91 -13.62 -31.93
C SER A 12 3.15 -13.23 -30.67
N GLN A 13 2.67 -14.20 -29.88
CA GLN A 13 2.01 -13.96 -28.59
C GLN A 13 2.82 -12.99 -27.72
N THR A 14 4.15 -13.09 -27.78
CA THR A 14 5.09 -12.17 -27.12
C THR A 14 4.92 -10.74 -27.62
N THR A 15 4.78 -10.53 -28.93
CA THR A 15 4.61 -9.18 -29.52
C THR A 15 3.29 -8.56 -29.08
N ILE A 16 2.21 -9.34 -29.07
CA ILE A 16 0.89 -8.89 -28.58
C ILE A 16 0.97 -8.51 -27.11
N THR A 17 1.58 -9.35 -26.26
CA THR A 17 1.77 -9.06 -24.85
C THR A 17 2.57 -7.77 -24.62
N LEU A 18 3.65 -7.58 -25.36
CA LEU A 18 4.46 -6.35 -25.28
C LEU A 18 3.68 -5.10 -25.70
N LEU A 19 2.83 -5.19 -26.73
CA LEU A 19 1.96 -4.07 -27.12
C LEU A 19 0.97 -3.69 -26.03
N PHE A 20 0.32 -4.68 -25.38
CA PHE A 20 -0.56 -4.42 -24.24
C PHE A 20 0.20 -3.88 -23.03
N LEU A 21 1.44 -4.33 -22.80
CA LEU A 21 2.30 -3.78 -21.75
C LEU A 21 2.61 -2.30 -22.00
N VAL A 22 3.01 -1.95 -23.22
CA VAL A 22 3.29 -0.55 -23.61
C VAL A 22 2.02 0.29 -23.48
N PHE A 23 0.88 -0.21 -23.94
CA PHE A 23 -0.41 0.46 -23.77
C PHE A 23 -0.72 0.72 -22.29
N THR A 24 -0.52 -0.27 -21.41
CA THR A 24 -0.75 -0.13 -19.97
C THR A 24 0.14 0.95 -19.37
N ILE A 25 1.44 0.95 -19.70
CA ILE A 25 2.39 1.95 -19.21
C ILE A 25 1.98 3.35 -19.66
N ILE A 26 1.65 3.52 -20.94
CA ILE A 26 1.22 4.82 -21.49
C ILE A 26 -0.09 5.27 -20.83
N SER A 27 -1.06 4.38 -20.67
CA SER A 27 -2.34 4.69 -20.03
C SER A 27 -2.15 5.15 -18.58
N PHE A 28 -1.26 4.50 -17.83
CA PHE A 28 -0.95 4.87 -16.45
C PHE A 28 -0.22 6.21 -16.34
N ILE A 29 0.68 6.52 -17.28
CA ILE A 29 1.38 7.83 -17.31
C ILE A 29 0.41 8.95 -17.67
N LEU A 30 -0.52 8.71 -18.59
CA LEU A 30 -1.47 9.74 -19.02
C LEU A 30 -2.60 10.00 -18.03
N GLU A 31 -2.88 9.08 -17.11
CA GLU A 31 -3.93 9.16 -16.06
C GLU A 31 -5.34 9.54 -16.57
N LYS A 32 -5.59 9.39 -17.89
CA LYS A 32 -6.87 9.74 -18.50
C LYS A 32 -7.93 8.65 -18.34
N ILE A 33 -7.50 7.41 -18.15
CA ILE A 33 -8.36 6.23 -18.00
C ILE A 33 -8.17 5.68 -16.59
N PRO A 34 -9.25 5.37 -15.85
CA PRO A 34 -9.14 4.72 -14.54
C PRO A 34 -8.31 3.44 -14.62
N LEU A 35 -7.42 3.22 -13.65
CA LEU A 35 -6.49 2.07 -13.62
C LEU A 35 -7.20 0.73 -13.79
N GLY A 36 -8.35 0.54 -13.11
CA GLY A 36 -9.15 -0.67 -13.21
C GLY A 36 -9.71 -0.92 -14.61
N LEU A 37 -10.10 0.15 -15.32
CA LEU A 37 -10.58 0.05 -16.70
C LEU A 37 -9.44 -0.31 -17.65
N THR A 38 -8.26 0.30 -17.50
CA THR A 38 -7.06 -0.08 -18.28
C THR A 38 -6.70 -1.55 -18.07
N ALA A 39 -6.68 -2.02 -16.81
CA ALA A 39 -6.42 -3.42 -16.49
C ALA A 39 -7.45 -4.36 -17.14
N SER A 40 -8.74 -4.01 -17.09
CA SER A 40 -9.81 -4.80 -17.71
C SER A 40 -9.70 -4.85 -19.23
N ILE A 41 -9.37 -3.73 -19.88
CA ILE A 41 -9.14 -3.67 -21.34
C ILE A 41 -7.96 -4.60 -21.72
N CYS A 42 -6.87 -4.58 -20.96
CA CYS A 42 -5.73 -5.46 -21.19
C CYS A 42 -6.09 -6.93 -21.02
N ALA A 43 -6.78 -7.29 -19.94
CA ALA A 43 -7.20 -8.66 -19.69
C ALA A 43 -8.12 -9.20 -20.80
N ILE A 44 -9.15 -8.44 -21.17
CA ILE A 44 -10.06 -8.79 -22.26
C ILE A 44 -9.32 -8.85 -23.60
N GLY A 45 -8.45 -7.87 -23.87
CA GLY A 45 -7.69 -7.82 -25.13
C GLY A 45 -6.75 -9.03 -25.29
N LEU A 46 -6.03 -9.42 -24.25
CA LEU A 46 -5.17 -10.61 -24.25
C LEU A 46 -5.98 -11.91 -24.40
N THR A 47 -7.19 -11.95 -23.85
CA THR A 47 -8.10 -13.08 -24.02
C THR A 47 -8.63 -13.17 -25.46
N LEU A 48 -9.09 -12.05 -26.04
CA LEU A 48 -9.61 -12.01 -27.40
C LEU A 48 -8.55 -12.32 -28.47
N THR A 49 -7.30 -11.98 -28.18
CA THR A 49 -6.16 -12.30 -29.07
C THR A 49 -5.64 -13.73 -28.88
N GLY A 50 -6.21 -14.50 -27.95
CA GLY A 50 -5.82 -15.88 -27.70
C GLY A 50 -4.46 -16.06 -27.01
N VAL A 51 -3.90 -15.00 -26.43
CA VAL A 51 -2.65 -15.06 -25.64
C VAL A 51 -2.90 -15.74 -24.30
N VAL A 52 -4.04 -15.44 -23.67
CA VAL A 52 -4.48 -16.06 -22.42
C VAL A 52 -5.89 -16.65 -22.64
N ASP A 53 -6.15 -17.81 -22.10
CA ASP A 53 -7.50 -18.40 -22.20
C ASP A 53 -8.49 -17.69 -21.25
N ALA A 54 -9.77 -17.73 -21.60
CA ALA A 54 -10.81 -17.05 -20.84
C ALA A 54 -10.94 -17.59 -19.40
N THR A 55 -10.78 -18.89 -19.20
CA THR A 55 -10.89 -19.52 -17.89
C THR A 55 -9.77 -18.99 -16.98
N THR A 56 -8.55 -18.97 -17.46
CA THR A 56 -7.40 -18.40 -16.71
C THR A 56 -7.61 -16.93 -16.43
N THR A 57 -8.01 -16.13 -17.44
CA THR A 57 -8.25 -14.69 -17.24
C THR A 57 -9.27 -14.45 -16.13
N PHE A 58 -10.44 -15.06 -16.19
CA PHE A 58 -11.50 -14.80 -15.21
C PHE A 58 -11.24 -15.44 -13.84
N SER A 59 -10.55 -16.57 -13.75
CA SER A 59 -10.18 -17.17 -12.46
C SER A 59 -9.20 -16.27 -11.67
N GLN A 60 -8.33 -15.52 -12.34
CA GLN A 60 -7.42 -14.59 -11.67
C GLN A 60 -8.13 -13.37 -11.04
N TYR A 61 -9.32 -12.99 -11.51
CA TYR A 61 -10.11 -11.93 -10.84
C TYR A 61 -10.69 -12.38 -9.49
N VAL A 62 -10.82 -13.69 -9.25
CA VAL A 62 -11.49 -14.27 -8.08
C VAL A 62 -10.61 -15.34 -7.41
N ASN A 63 -9.29 -15.15 -7.42
CA ASN A 63 -8.41 -16.03 -6.67
C ASN A 63 -8.36 -15.65 -5.18
N SER A 64 -7.91 -16.56 -4.33
CA SER A 64 -7.86 -16.38 -2.87
C SER A 64 -7.10 -15.13 -2.46
N ASN A 65 -5.99 -14.79 -3.14
CA ASN A 65 -5.18 -13.62 -2.82
C ASN A 65 -5.89 -12.30 -3.16
N VAL A 66 -6.68 -12.26 -4.25
CA VAL A 66 -7.51 -11.09 -4.59
C VAL A 66 -8.61 -10.91 -3.56
N ILE A 67 -9.30 -11.99 -3.17
CA ILE A 67 -10.34 -11.94 -2.12
C ILE A 67 -9.76 -11.44 -0.80
N LEU A 68 -8.60 -11.96 -0.42
CA LEU A 68 -7.85 -11.50 0.77
C LEU A 68 -7.57 -10.00 0.71
N CYS A 69 -7.04 -9.52 -0.42
CA CYS A 69 -6.72 -8.11 -0.63
C CYS A 69 -7.97 -7.22 -0.51
N VAL A 70 -9.07 -7.60 -1.17
CA VAL A 70 -10.35 -6.87 -1.08
C VAL A 70 -10.87 -6.85 0.36
N GLY A 71 -10.86 -8.00 1.04
CA GLY A 71 -11.26 -8.08 2.45
C GLY A 71 -10.45 -7.14 3.36
N MET A 72 -9.13 -7.11 3.17
CA MET A 72 -8.26 -6.22 3.94
C MET A 72 -8.45 -4.74 3.60
N PHE A 73 -8.78 -4.40 2.36
CA PHE A 73 -9.14 -3.01 2.02
C PHE A 73 -10.42 -2.58 2.74
N VAL A 74 -11.43 -3.46 2.84
CA VAL A 74 -12.67 -3.16 3.59
C VAL A 74 -12.36 -2.95 5.08
N VAL A 75 -11.57 -3.83 5.69
CA VAL A 75 -11.16 -3.71 7.10
C VAL A 75 -10.33 -2.46 7.33
N GLY A 76 -9.38 -2.18 6.42
CA GLY A 76 -8.56 -0.97 6.47
C GLY A 76 -9.39 0.31 6.35
N GLN A 77 -10.32 0.35 5.40
CA GLN A 77 -11.24 1.48 5.23
C GLN A 77 -12.10 1.70 6.48
N ALA A 78 -12.61 0.65 7.09
CA ALA A 78 -13.36 0.76 8.35
C ALA A 78 -12.53 1.39 9.47
N LEU A 79 -11.22 1.11 9.53
CA LEU A 79 -10.32 1.73 10.50
C LEU A 79 -10.15 3.24 10.23
N PHE A 80 -10.09 3.64 8.96
CA PHE A 80 -9.99 5.03 8.55
C PHE A 80 -11.30 5.78 8.79
N GLU A 81 -12.42 5.26 8.35
CA GLU A 81 -13.76 5.84 8.50
C GLU A 81 -14.20 6.02 9.96
N THR A 82 -13.72 5.17 10.86
CA THR A 82 -14.02 5.28 12.28
C THR A 82 -13.10 6.27 13.02
N GLY A 83 -12.04 6.78 12.36
CA GLY A 83 -11.04 7.64 12.98
C GLY A 83 -10.11 6.92 13.95
N MET A 84 -10.14 5.59 14.00
CA MET A 84 -9.24 4.81 14.84
C MET A 84 -7.78 4.95 14.38
N ALA A 85 -7.54 5.02 13.08
CA ALA A 85 -6.21 5.28 12.52
C ALA A 85 -5.63 6.62 13.02
N ASN A 86 -6.45 7.68 13.09
CA ASN A 86 -6.05 8.98 13.64
C ASN A 86 -5.71 8.88 15.12
N LYS A 87 -6.46 8.10 15.91
CA LYS A 87 -6.15 7.86 17.33
C LYS A 87 -4.82 7.13 17.52
N ILE A 88 -4.54 6.12 16.69
CA ILE A 88 -3.27 5.40 16.70
C ILE A 88 -2.13 6.37 16.34
N GLY A 89 -2.32 7.19 15.29
CA GLY A 89 -1.37 8.24 14.92
C GLY A 89 -1.12 9.25 16.05
N GLY A 90 -2.16 9.66 16.77
CA GLY A 90 -2.05 10.57 17.92
C GLY A 90 -1.28 10.00 19.12
N LEU A 91 -1.03 8.69 19.19
CA LEU A 91 -0.15 8.12 20.22
C LEU A 91 1.32 8.56 20.06
N VAL A 92 1.69 9.00 18.86
CA VAL A 92 3.05 9.49 18.55
C VAL A 92 3.46 10.60 19.53
N THR A 93 2.57 11.54 19.82
CA THR A 93 2.86 12.70 20.69
C THR A 93 3.21 12.31 22.12
N LYS A 94 2.71 11.18 22.59
CA LYS A 94 2.96 10.73 23.97
C LYS A 94 4.39 10.25 24.21
N PHE A 95 5.07 9.82 23.16
CA PHE A 95 6.41 9.22 23.23
C PHE A 95 7.53 10.17 22.77
N ALA A 96 7.19 11.27 22.12
CA ALA A 96 8.15 12.12 21.43
C ALA A 96 8.37 13.46 22.15
N ARG A 97 9.54 13.61 22.76
CA ARG A 97 10.00 14.86 23.39
C ARG A 97 10.96 15.67 22.50
N THR A 98 11.48 15.10 21.44
CA THR A 98 12.42 15.73 20.51
C THR A 98 12.02 15.42 19.08
N GLU A 99 12.43 16.27 18.12
CA GLU A 99 12.15 16.09 16.69
C GLU A 99 12.57 14.69 16.20
N LYS A 100 13.75 14.22 16.62
CA LYS A 100 14.24 12.87 16.24
C LYS A 100 13.39 11.75 16.79
N THR A 101 12.99 11.84 18.06
CA THR A 101 12.12 10.84 18.69
C THR A 101 10.74 10.83 18.03
N LEU A 102 10.28 11.99 17.59
CA LEU A 102 9.04 12.13 16.85
C LEU A 102 9.13 11.46 15.48
N ILE A 103 10.22 11.66 14.74
CA ILE A 103 10.47 10.97 13.48
C ILE A 103 10.47 9.44 13.67
N ILE A 104 11.17 8.93 14.70
CA ILE A 104 11.18 7.50 14.99
C ILE A 104 9.77 6.99 15.26
N ALA A 105 9.02 7.66 16.14
CA ALA A 105 7.68 7.25 16.53
C ALA A 105 6.71 7.26 15.33
N ILE A 106 6.76 8.31 14.49
CA ILE A 106 5.99 8.38 13.25
C ILE A 106 6.35 7.20 12.35
N MET A 107 7.64 6.99 12.07
CA MET A 107 8.07 5.95 11.14
C MET A 107 7.73 4.54 11.63
N VAL A 108 7.83 4.27 12.92
CA VAL A 108 7.45 2.96 13.49
C VAL A 108 5.94 2.75 13.36
N ILE A 109 5.12 3.72 13.81
CA ILE A 109 3.67 3.58 13.78
C ILE A 109 3.16 3.48 12.34
N VAL A 110 3.61 4.37 11.45
CA VAL A 110 3.21 4.37 10.05
C VAL A 110 3.67 3.10 9.35
N GLY A 111 4.92 2.68 9.56
CA GLY A 111 5.47 1.47 8.96
C GLY A 111 4.71 0.22 9.37
N VAL A 112 4.42 0.06 10.67
CA VAL A 112 3.61 -1.07 11.15
C VAL A 112 2.20 -1.02 10.58
N MET A 113 1.52 0.13 10.62
CA MET A 113 0.16 0.27 10.07
C MET A 113 0.15 -0.06 8.57
N SER A 114 1.11 0.45 7.82
CA SER A 114 1.20 0.24 6.37
C SER A 114 1.48 -1.23 6.00
N GLY A 115 2.07 -2.00 6.89
CA GLY A 115 2.24 -3.44 6.69
C GLY A 115 0.92 -4.22 6.64
N PHE A 116 -0.15 -3.68 7.20
CA PHE A 116 -1.49 -4.30 7.23
C PHE A 116 -2.54 -3.52 6.44
N LEU A 117 -2.28 -2.26 6.16
CA LEU A 117 -3.17 -1.36 5.42
C LEU A 117 -2.47 -0.91 4.14
N SER A 118 -3.20 -0.31 3.19
CA SER A 118 -2.55 0.23 1.99
C SER A 118 -1.60 1.39 2.34
N ASN A 119 -0.45 1.45 1.66
CA ASN A 119 0.54 2.50 1.85
C ASN A 119 -0.07 3.90 1.65
N THR A 120 -0.82 4.06 0.57
CA THR A 120 -1.47 5.33 0.21
C THR A 120 -2.53 5.73 1.23
N GLY A 121 -3.39 4.78 1.64
CA GLY A 121 -4.42 5.03 2.66
C GLY A 121 -3.82 5.41 4.00
N THR A 122 -2.80 4.69 4.45
CA THR A 122 -2.09 5.00 5.70
C THR A 122 -1.45 6.39 5.65
N ALA A 123 -0.76 6.73 4.56
CA ALA A 123 -0.16 8.05 4.40
C ALA A 123 -1.22 9.14 4.37
N ALA A 124 -2.27 9.00 3.55
CA ALA A 124 -3.32 10.00 3.40
C ALA A 124 -4.01 10.36 4.72
N VAL A 125 -4.31 9.35 5.54
CA VAL A 125 -4.99 9.55 6.83
C VAL A 125 -4.04 10.14 7.89
N LEU A 126 -2.76 9.76 7.88
CA LEU A 126 -1.82 10.21 8.91
C LEU A 126 -1.13 11.54 8.57
N ILE A 127 -1.15 12.00 7.32
CA ILE A 127 -0.63 13.32 6.93
C ILE A 127 -1.28 14.45 7.76
N PRO A 128 -2.61 14.58 7.85
CA PRO A 128 -3.23 15.64 8.66
C PRO A 128 -2.85 15.56 10.14
N VAL A 129 -2.79 14.33 10.69
CA VAL A 129 -2.40 14.10 12.10
C VAL A 129 -0.97 14.58 12.35
N VAL A 130 -0.04 14.20 11.48
CA VAL A 130 1.38 14.59 11.61
C VAL A 130 1.57 16.09 11.37
N CYS A 131 0.78 16.70 10.50
CA CYS A 131 0.78 18.17 10.33
C CYS A 131 0.31 18.88 11.61
N GLY A 132 -0.77 18.41 12.25
CA GLY A 132 -1.22 18.93 13.54
C GLY A 132 -0.14 18.80 14.62
N ILE A 133 0.53 17.65 14.68
CA ILE A 133 1.65 17.44 15.61
C ILE A 133 2.80 18.40 15.33
N ALA A 134 3.14 18.62 14.06
CA ALA A 134 4.20 19.56 13.65
C ALA A 134 3.88 20.98 14.12
N ASP A 135 2.64 21.42 13.93
CA ASP A 135 2.18 22.75 14.32
C ASP A 135 2.21 22.94 15.84
N GLU A 136 1.69 21.99 16.62
CA GLU A 136 1.71 22.03 18.08
C GLU A 136 3.14 22.00 18.65
N SER A 137 4.03 21.23 18.02
CA SER A 137 5.41 21.05 18.50
C SER A 137 6.37 22.13 17.99
N GLY A 138 5.96 22.97 17.03
CA GLY A 138 6.80 23.98 16.38
C GLY A 138 7.88 23.41 15.45
N TYR A 139 7.75 22.13 15.06
CA TYR A 139 8.66 21.48 14.11
C TYR A 139 8.22 21.71 12.66
N SER A 140 9.13 21.49 11.73
CA SER A 140 8.85 21.62 10.29
C SER A 140 7.98 20.46 9.81
N ARG A 141 6.84 20.79 9.16
CA ARG A 141 5.96 19.78 8.52
C ARG A 141 6.73 18.93 7.51
N SER A 142 7.59 19.52 6.70
CA SER A 142 8.40 18.82 5.68
C SER A 142 9.30 17.75 6.31
N ARG A 143 9.89 18.03 7.47
CA ARG A 143 10.78 17.10 8.19
C ARG A 143 10.04 15.91 8.81
N LEU A 144 8.74 16.01 9.03
CA LEU A 144 7.91 14.93 9.56
C LEU A 144 7.16 14.17 8.46
N LEU A 145 6.69 14.87 7.42
CA LEU A 145 5.91 14.26 6.34
C LEU A 145 6.76 13.36 5.43
N MET A 146 8.00 13.75 5.12
CA MET A 146 8.88 12.92 4.30
C MET A 146 9.16 11.55 4.95
N PRO A 147 9.63 11.48 6.22
CA PRO A 147 9.75 10.21 6.93
C PRO A 147 8.45 9.40 6.96
N LEU A 148 7.29 10.04 7.13
CA LEU A 148 5.99 9.38 7.11
C LEU A 148 5.75 8.64 5.79
N VAL A 149 5.92 9.31 4.64
CA VAL A 149 5.68 8.72 3.33
C VAL A 149 6.65 7.56 3.06
N PHE A 150 7.93 7.74 3.40
CA PHE A 150 8.91 6.66 3.28
C PHE A 150 8.59 5.47 4.20
N ALA A 151 8.15 5.74 5.44
CA ALA A 151 7.75 4.68 6.35
C ALA A 151 6.52 3.91 5.85
N ALA A 152 5.55 4.59 5.24
CA ALA A 152 4.41 3.93 4.59
C ALA A 152 4.86 3.02 3.45
N ALA A 153 5.77 3.49 2.59
CA ALA A 153 6.30 2.69 1.49
C ALA A 153 7.12 1.47 1.97
N LEU A 154 8.03 1.68 2.94
CA LEU A 154 8.86 0.61 3.50
C LEU A 154 8.04 -0.40 4.30
N GLY A 155 7.05 0.09 5.07
CA GLY A 155 6.15 -0.74 5.86
C GLY A 155 5.29 -1.67 5.03
N GLY A 156 4.94 -1.27 3.79
CA GLY A 156 4.24 -2.14 2.86
C GLY A 156 4.96 -3.46 2.55
N ASN A 157 6.27 -3.55 2.80
CA ASN A 157 7.03 -4.77 2.64
C ASN A 157 7.07 -5.66 3.90
N LEU A 158 6.23 -5.41 4.89
CA LEU A 158 6.16 -6.26 6.10
C LEU A 158 5.27 -7.49 5.90
N SER A 159 4.30 -7.42 5.00
CA SER A 159 3.36 -8.51 4.75
C SER A 159 3.04 -8.66 3.26
N ILE A 160 2.33 -9.72 2.91
CA ILE A 160 1.91 -9.97 1.53
C ILE A 160 0.87 -8.96 1.03
N ILE A 161 0.08 -8.35 1.91
CA ILE A 161 -1.00 -7.41 1.56
C ILE A 161 -0.61 -5.94 1.66
N GLY A 162 0.50 -5.63 2.30
CA GLY A 162 0.94 -4.25 2.49
C GLY A 162 1.21 -3.49 1.18
N ALA A 163 1.62 -4.21 0.12
CA ALA A 163 1.79 -3.66 -1.20
C ALA A 163 1.27 -4.61 -2.30
N PRO A 164 0.58 -4.12 -3.35
CA PRO A 164 0.05 -4.99 -4.41
C PRO A 164 1.10 -5.84 -5.12
N GLY A 165 2.35 -5.34 -5.26
CA GLY A 165 3.45 -6.09 -5.85
C GLY A 165 3.84 -7.35 -5.07
N ASN A 166 3.63 -7.36 -3.77
CA ASN A 166 3.90 -8.53 -2.94
C ASN A 166 2.97 -9.70 -3.29
N LEU A 167 1.70 -9.42 -3.57
CA LEU A 167 0.72 -10.43 -4.00
C LEU A 167 1.09 -11.06 -5.34
N MET A 168 1.65 -10.28 -6.28
CA MET A 168 2.13 -10.82 -7.55
C MET A 168 3.27 -11.82 -7.34
N GLY A 169 4.21 -11.50 -6.43
CA GLY A 169 5.28 -12.41 -6.07
C GLY A 169 4.77 -13.69 -5.39
N VAL A 170 3.79 -13.56 -4.50
CA VAL A 170 3.13 -14.72 -3.85
C VAL A 170 2.46 -15.62 -4.89
N ASN A 171 1.67 -15.05 -5.81
CA ASN A 171 1.01 -15.82 -6.88
C ASN A 171 2.02 -16.61 -7.71
N ALA A 172 3.13 -15.96 -8.12
CA ALA A 172 4.17 -16.62 -8.90
C ALA A 172 4.83 -17.78 -8.14
N LEU A 173 5.08 -17.62 -6.82
CA LEU A 173 5.63 -18.69 -5.98
C LEU A 173 4.64 -19.86 -5.82
N GLN A 174 3.35 -19.57 -5.63
CA GLN A 174 2.30 -20.58 -5.53
C GLN A 174 2.13 -21.37 -6.83
N GLU A 175 2.22 -20.71 -8.00
CA GLU A 175 2.20 -21.38 -9.31
C GLU A 175 3.43 -22.31 -9.49
N MET A 176 4.54 -22.00 -8.84
CA MET A 176 5.73 -22.89 -8.79
C MET A 176 5.61 -24.01 -7.73
N GLY A 177 4.50 -24.10 -7.03
CA GLY A 177 4.26 -25.12 -5.97
C GLY A 177 5.03 -24.84 -4.67
N LEU A 178 5.47 -23.59 -4.46
CA LEU A 178 6.15 -23.19 -3.22
C LEU A 178 5.13 -22.69 -2.20
N SER A 179 5.34 -23.08 -0.93
CA SER A 179 4.54 -22.57 0.17
C SER A 179 4.84 -21.11 0.45
N THR A 180 3.83 -20.35 0.79
CA THR A 180 3.94 -18.93 1.11
C THR A 180 3.30 -18.65 2.46
N SER A 181 3.88 -17.75 3.26
CA SER A 181 3.30 -17.34 4.52
C SER A 181 3.01 -15.84 4.54
N PHE A 182 2.06 -15.41 5.38
CA PHE A 182 1.65 -14.02 5.46
C PHE A 182 2.80 -13.05 5.69
N PHE A 183 3.79 -13.41 6.51
CA PHE A 183 4.96 -12.60 6.83
C PHE A 183 6.23 -12.98 6.05
N MET A 184 6.10 -13.64 4.90
CA MET A 184 7.28 -14.07 4.13
C MET A 184 8.20 -12.91 3.71
N TYR A 185 7.67 -11.71 3.59
CA TYR A 185 8.44 -10.51 3.27
C TYR A 185 9.06 -9.83 4.49
N ALA A 186 8.57 -10.10 5.71
CA ALA A 186 9.05 -9.46 6.94
C ALA A 186 10.56 -9.60 7.19
N PRO A 187 11.23 -10.74 6.89
CA PRO A 187 12.68 -10.87 7.06
C PRO A 187 13.49 -9.83 6.27
N VAL A 188 12.94 -9.32 5.17
CA VAL A 188 13.55 -8.26 4.37
C VAL A 188 12.93 -6.90 4.72
N GLY A 189 11.61 -6.82 4.89
CA GLY A 189 10.87 -5.60 5.17
C GLY A 189 11.23 -4.95 6.50
N VAL A 190 11.42 -5.75 7.56
CA VAL A 190 11.82 -5.22 8.89
C VAL A 190 13.20 -4.55 8.85
N PRO A 191 14.27 -5.20 8.35
CA PRO A 191 15.56 -4.54 8.17
C PRO A 191 15.48 -3.28 7.30
N MET A 192 14.72 -3.31 6.20
CA MET A 192 14.53 -2.14 5.33
C MET A 192 13.91 -0.96 6.09
N LEU A 193 12.85 -1.21 6.86
CA LEU A 193 12.21 -0.18 7.70
C LEU A 193 13.17 0.36 8.75
N LEU A 194 13.91 -0.51 9.44
CA LEU A 194 14.90 -0.09 10.45
C LEU A 194 16.02 0.75 9.85
N ILE A 195 16.56 0.37 8.69
CA ILE A 195 17.58 1.15 7.97
C ILE A 195 17.00 2.49 7.53
N GLY A 196 15.76 2.53 7.06
CA GLY A 196 15.04 3.76 6.71
C GLY A 196 14.91 4.70 7.91
N ILE A 197 14.51 4.18 9.08
CA ILE A 197 14.43 4.95 10.33
C ILE A 197 15.81 5.50 10.68
N LEU A 198 16.84 4.64 10.69
CA LEU A 198 18.20 5.03 11.01
C LEU A 198 18.72 6.12 10.06
N TYR A 199 18.46 5.98 8.77
CA TYR A 199 18.81 6.98 7.77
C TYR A 199 18.19 8.34 8.08
N PHE A 200 16.87 8.40 8.31
CA PHE A 200 16.19 9.67 8.58
C PHE A 200 16.64 10.30 9.90
N VAL A 201 16.92 9.52 10.93
CA VAL A 201 17.37 10.03 12.25
C VAL A 201 18.81 10.55 12.21
N LEU A 202 19.70 9.92 11.43
CA LEU A 202 21.12 10.29 11.41
C LEU A 202 21.44 11.33 10.32
N ILE A 203 20.88 11.15 9.14
CA ILE A 203 21.29 11.85 7.93
C ILE A 203 20.12 12.62 7.32
N GLY A 204 19.00 11.94 7.03
CA GLY A 204 17.91 12.43 6.21
C GLY A 204 17.30 13.72 6.74
N TYR A 205 17.07 13.82 8.05
CA TYR A 205 16.43 14.99 8.64
C TYR A 205 17.23 16.31 8.41
N LYS A 206 18.56 16.22 8.21
CA LYS A 206 19.43 17.38 7.98
C LYS A 206 19.29 17.94 6.57
N PHE A 207 18.92 17.11 5.60
CA PHE A 207 18.77 17.50 4.20
C PHE A 207 17.34 17.98 3.87
N LEU A 208 16.40 17.77 4.78
CA LEU A 208 15.03 18.21 4.55
C LEU A 208 14.90 19.71 4.82
N PRO A 209 14.25 20.46 3.92
CA PRO A 209 14.08 21.90 4.06
C PRO A 209 13.23 22.26 5.29
N ASP A 210 13.55 23.37 5.93
CA ASP A 210 12.71 23.95 6.99
C ASP A 210 11.49 24.62 6.36
N GLY A 211 10.45 23.82 6.14
CA GLY A 211 9.17 24.27 5.56
C GLY A 211 8.24 24.96 6.58
N LYS A 212 8.79 25.75 7.52
CA LYS A 212 7.97 26.47 8.54
C LYS A 212 6.99 27.48 7.95
N ASN A 213 7.18 27.91 6.70
CA ASN A 213 6.39 28.93 6.03
C ASN A 213 5.39 28.41 4.99
N ILE A 214 5.19 27.09 4.90
CA ILE A 214 4.12 26.56 4.05
C ILE A 214 2.82 26.72 4.82
N SER A 215 2.23 27.91 4.72
CA SER A 215 0.89 28.19 5.21
C SER A 215 -0.07 27.22 4.54
N GLY A 216 -0.57 26.27 5.34
CA GLY A 216 -1.36 25.18 4.84
C GLY A 216 -2.77 25.59 4.43
N ALA A 217 -2.94 25.99 3.18
CA ALA A 217 -4.24 26.07 2.55
C ALA A 217 -4.89 24.70 2.26
N ALA A 218 -4.22 23.60 2.63
CA ALA A 218 -4.65 22.25 2.23
C ALA A 218 -5.09 21.34 3.40
N LEU A 219 -5.22 21.85 4.63
CA LEU A 219 -5.52 21.02 5.80
C LEU A 219 -6.83 21.39 6.51
N GLU A 220 -7.73 22.09 5.82
CA GLU A 220 -9.07 22.40 6.38
C GLU A 220 -9.99 21.18 6.53
N ASP A 221 -9.58 20.03 6.03
CA ASP A 221 -10.36 18.78 6.14
C ASP A 221 -9.77 17.86 7.24
N GLN A 222 -9.61 18.36 8.46
CA GLN A 222 -9.55 17.47 9.62
C GLN A 222 -10.94 16.83 9.76
N GLN A 223 -11.08 15.62 9.23
CA GLN A 223 -12.32 14.87 9.36
C GLN A 223 -12.67 14.78 10.86
N ASP A 224 -13.78 15.40 11.23
CA ASP A 224 -14.28 15.35 12.60
C ASP A 224 -14.95 13.98 12.84
N PHE A 225 -14.26 13.15 13.62
CA PHE A 225 -14.77 11.84 14.05
C PHE A 225 -15.53 11.90 15.38
N SER A 226 -15.86 13.10 15.92
CA SER A 226 -16.58 13.24 17.18
C SER A 226 -17.98 12.61 17.14
N HIS A 227 -18.57 12.55 15.95
CA HIS A 227 -19.88 11.93 15.70
C HIS A 227 -19.83 10.40 15.63
N VAL A 228 -18.64 9.78 15.52
CA VAL A 228 -18.51 8.32 15.42
C VAL A 228 -18.54 7.69 16.81
N PRO A 229 -19.50 6.81 17.12
CA PRO A 229 -19.59 6.16 18.42
C PRO A 229 -18.33 5.36 18.76
N LYS A 230 -17.88 5.43 20.01
CA LYS A 230 -16.65 4.75 20.49
C LYS A 230 -16.67 3.24 20.22
N TRP A 231 -17.85 2.61 20.25
CA TRP A 231 -17.96 1.17 19.99
C TRP A 231 -17.57 0.81 18.54
N LYS A 232 -17.92 1.63 17.54
CA LYS A 232 -17.51 1.40 16.14
C LYS A 232 -15.99 1.46 15.99
N GLN A 233 -15.35 2.40 16.68
CA GLN A 233 -13.89 2.53 16.69
C GLN A 233 -13.22 1.30 17.31
N THR A 234 -13.78 0.81 18.42
CA THR A 234 -13.26 -0.40 19.07
C THR A 234 -13.49 -1.64 18.21
N VAL A 235 -14.66 -1.78 17.60
CA VAL A 235 -14.98 -2.90 16.73
C VAL A 235 -14.04 -2.94 15.52
N SER A 236 -13.79 -1.83 14.84
CA SER A 236 -12.88 -1.81 13.68
C SER A 236 -11.47 -2.25 14.06
N LEU A 237 -10.97 -1.83 15.22
CA LEU A 237 -9.66 -2.24 15.72
C LEU A 237 -9.63 -3.73 16.11
N VAL A 238 -10.66 -4.21 16.82
CA VAL A 238 -10.77 -5.63 17.21
C VAL A 238 -10.85 -6.53 15.99
N VAL A 239 -11.66 -6.16 14.98
CA VAL A 239 -11.75 -6.91 13.74
C VAL A 239 -10.40 -6.96 13.02
N LEU A 240 -9.68 -5.84 12.92
CA LEU A 240 -8.34 -5.84 12.32
C LEU A 240 -7.40 -6.80 13.06
N ILE A 241 -7.35 -6.73 14.39
CA ILE A 241 -6.49 -7.61 15.20
C ILE A 241 -6.88 -9.08 15.01
N LEU A 242 -8.18 -9.40 15.03
CA LEU A 242 -8.66 -10.76 14.82
C LEU A 242 -8.28 -11.30 13.44
N VAL A 243 -8.42 -10.48 12.38
CA VAL A 243 -8.03 -10.89 11.02
C VAL A 243 -6.53 -11.14 10.96
N ILE A 244 -5.70 -10.26 11.52
CA ILE A 244 -4.24 -10.44 11.57
C ILE A 244 -3.89 -11.73 12.34
N LEU A 245 -4.51 -11.97 13.48
CA LEU A 245 -4.29 -13.20 14.25
C LEU A 245 -4.71 -14.45 13.45
N ALA A 246 -5.87 -14.39 12.80
CA ALA A 246 -6.32 -15.49 11.96
C ALA A 246 -5.31 -15.82 10.86
N MET A 247 -4.74 -14.80 10.19
CA MET A 247 -3.71 -14.97 9.17
C MET A 247 -2.38 -15.51 9.71
N ILE A 248 -2.02 -15.18 10.95
CA ILE A 248 -0.80 -15.73 11.59
C ILE A 248 -0.98 -17.20 11.95
N PHE A 249 -2.19 -17.58 12.37
CA PHE A 249 -2.50 -18.94 12.79
C PHE A 249 -3.10 -19.81 11.66
N GLU A 250 -3.25 -19.27 10.45
CA GLU A 250 -3.62 -20.06 9.28
C GLU A 250 -2.52 -21.11 9.04
N LYS A 251 -2.85 -22.37 9.38
CA LYS A 251 -2.03 -23.51 8.99
C LYS A 251 -2.39 -23.87 7.56
N GLU A 252 -1.38 -23.95 6.71
CA GLU A 252 -1.44 -24.52 5.37
C GLU A 252 -2.15 -25.88 5.33
#